data_b122d449a9f4063e3982b71c84486012
#
_entry.id   b122d449a9f4063e3982b71c84486012
#
_cell.length_a   1.000
_cell.length_b   1.000
_cell.length_c   1.000
_cell.angle_alpha   90.00
_cell.angle_beta   90.00
_cell.angle_gamma   90.00
#
_symmetry.space_group_name_H-M   'P 1'
#
loop_
_entity.id
_entity.type
_entity.pdbx_description
1 polymer ?
#
loop_
_entity_poly.entity_id
_entity_poly.type
_entity_poly.pdbx_seq_one_letter_code
_entity_poly.pdbx_strand_id
1 'polypeptide(L)'
;DERPERLLFHATGGAAINREILQVMADVFGARVFQMPVGNSAALGAALRAAHAHMLARNGATRWADVIAGLAEPLANSRVDPDPDRHSLYCDMVSVYAACEAHALGRGPDPRQ
;
A
#
# COMPACT_ATOMS: atom_id res chain seq x y z
N ASP A 1 13.04 -23.37 3.36
CA ASP A 1 11.79 -22.78 3.85
C ASP A 1 11.91 -21.25 3.69
N GLU A 2 11.85 -20.78 2.43
CA GLU A 2 11.78 -19.35 2.13
C GLU A 2 10.39 -18.85 2.56
N ARG A 3 10.32 -18.28 3.75
CA ARG A 3 9.15 -17.49 4.13
C ARG A 3 9.05 -16.35 3.10
N PRO A 4 7.90 -16.16 2.43
CA PRO A 4 7.73 -15.04 1.52
C PRO A 4 8.10 -13.77 2.27
N GLU A 5 8.90 -12.90 1.64
CA GLU A 5 9.24 -11.59 2.19
C GLU A 5 7.92 -10.98 2.68
N ARG A 6 7.88 -10.61 3.95
CA ARG A 6 6.65 -10.07 4.54
C ARG A 6 6.23 -8.86 3.73
N LEU A 7 5.06 -8.93 3.13
CA LEU A 7 4.46 -7.80 2.42
C LEU A 7 4.58 -6.53 3.27
N LEU A 8 4.97 -5.47 2.62
CA LEU A 8 5.15 -4.16 3.21
C LEU A 8 4.41 -3.13 2.36
N PHE A 9 3.58 -2.30 2.98
CA PHE A 9 2.86 -1.25 2.30
C PHE A 9 3.37 0.13 2.69
N HIS A 10 3.58 0.98 1.70
CA HIS A 10 3.79 2.41 1.87
C HIS A 10 2.50 3.14 1.50
N ALA A 11 1.77 3.61 2.49
CA ALA A 11 0.52 4.32 2.28
C ALA A 11 0.77 5.80 2.02
N THR A 12 0.12 6.34 1.01
CA THR A 12 0.23 7.74 0.59
C THR A 12 -1.15 8.30 0.20
N GLY A 13 -1.24 9.62 0.07
CA GLY A 13 -2.49 10.30 -0.26
C GLY A 13 -3.31 10.67 0.98
N GLY A 14 -4.50 11.24 0.76
CA GLY A 14 -5.31 11.82 1.81
C GLY A 14 -5.74 10.85 2.92
N ALA A 15 -6.05 9.61 2.56
CA ALA A 15 -6.45 8.57 3.52
C ALA A 15 -5.30 8.08 4.41
N ALA A 16 -4.05 8.24 3.96
CA ALA A 16 -2.88 7.76 4.67
C ALA A 16 -2.57 8.53 5.96
N ILE A 17 -3.19 9.68 6.19
CA ILE A 17 -3.09 10.42 7.45
C ILE A 17 -3.96 9.83 8.56
N ASN A 18 -4.95 9.01 8.21
CA ASN A 18 -5.85 8.38 9.17
C ASN A 18 -5.27 7.03 9.62
N ARG A 19 -4.82 6.98 10.89
CA ARG A 19 -4.18 5.80 11.45
C ARG A 19 -5.12 4.58 11.54
N GLU A 20 -6.41 4.79 11.71
CA GLU A 20 -7.40 3.71 11.74
C GLU A 20 -7.52 3.02 10.37
N ILE A 21 -7.48 3.80 9.29
CA ILE A 21 -7.45 3.26 7.93
C ILE A 21 -6.17 2.44 7.71
N LEU A 22 -5.02 2.91 8.17
CA LEU A 22 -3.76 2.16 8.07
C LEU A 22 -3.82 0.86 8.89
N GLN A 23 -4.48 0.87 10.05
CA GLN A 23 -4.67 -0.34 10.85
C GLN A 23 -5.55 -1.36 10.10
N VAL A 24 -6.67 -0.93 9.53
CA VAL A 24 -7.51 -1.81 8.72
C VAL A 24 -6.74 -2.39 7.53
N MET A 25 -5.91 -1.60 6.86
CA MET A 25 -5.05 -2.10 5.79
C MET A 25 -4.08 -3.17 6.31
N ALA A 26 -3.41 -2.91 7.43
CA ALA A 26 -2.48 -3.87 8.03
C ALA A 26 -3.19 -5.18 8.37
N ASP A 27 -4.37 -5.10 8.99
CA ASP A 27 -5.16 -6.26 9.43
C ASP A 27 -5.69 -7.06 8.24
N VAL A 28 -6.22 -6.40 7.21
CA VAL A 28 -6.74 -7.07 6.00
C VAL A 28 -5.64 -7.83 5.27
N PHE A 29 -4.50 -7.21 5.07
CA PHE A 29 -3.41 -7.81 4.28
C PHE A 29 -2.42 -8.64 5.12
N GLY A 30 -2.54 -8.64 6.43
CA GLY A 30 -1.57 -9.30 7.32
C GLY A 30 -0.16 -8.74 7.17
N ALA A 31 -0.05 -7.45 6.84
CA ALA A 31 1.19 -6.82 6.41
C ALA A 31 1.46 -5.52 7.18
N ARG A 32 2.72 -5.18 7.30
CA ARG A 32 3.12 -3.89 7.90
C ARG A 32 2.80 -2.74 6.96
N VAL A 33 2.25 -1.66 7.51
CA VAL A 33 1.94 -0.44 6.77
C VAL A 33 2.75 0.71 7.36
N PHE A 34 3.32 1.53 6.48
CA PHE A 34 4.03 2.77 6.82
C PHE A 34 3.36 3.93 6.11
N GLN A 35 3.30 5.08 6.78
CA GLN A 35 2.81 6.31 6.20
C GLN A 35 3.95 7.06 5.50
N MET A 36 3.70 7.50 4.28
CA MET A 36 4.62 8.37 3.56
C MET A 36 4.38 9.84 3.91
N PRO A 37 5.44 10.68 3.98
CA PRO A 37 5.32 12.09 4.39
C PRO A 37 4.61 12.97 3.37
N VAL A 38 4.44 12.48 2.14
CA VAL A 38 3.97 13.29 1.01
C VAL A 38 2.48 13.07 0.77
N GLY A 39 1.67 14.11 0.99
CA GLY A 39 0.23 14.08 0.71
C GLY A 39 -0.10 14.09 -0.80
N ASN A 40 0.74 14.71 -1.62
CA ASN A 40 0.57 14.76 -3.07
C ASN A 40 1.64 13.94 -3.79
N SER A 41 1.51 12.63 -3.69
CA SER A 41 2.46 11.67 -4.29
C SER A 41 2.48 11.73 -5.82
N ALA A 42 1.38 12.11 -6.45
CA ALA A 42 1.31 12.26 -7.91
C ALA A 42 2.20 13.43 -8.38
N ALA A 43 2.13 14.57 -7.71
CA ALA A 43 2.99 15.72 -8.02
C ALA A 43 4.46 15.40 -7.75
N LEU A 44 4.77 14.75 -6.63
CA LEU A 44 6.14 14.30 -6.35
C LEU A 44 6.65 13.34 -7.42
N GLY A 45 5.85 12.35 -7.82
CA GLY A 45 6.22 11.40 -8.86
C GLY A 45 6.52 12.08 -10.20
N ALA A 46 5.71 13.05 -10.60
CA ALA A 46 5.96 13.85 -11.81
C ALA A 46 7.27 14.65 -11.71
N ALA A 47 7.51 15.30 -10.57
CA ALA A 47 8.74 16.06 -10.33
C ALA A 47 9.99 15.16 -10.35
N LEU A 48 9.93 13.99 -9.71
CA LEU A 48 11.02 13.01 -9.71
C LEU A 48 11.31 12.48 -11.12
N ARG A 49 10.25 12.25 -11.91
CA ARG A 49 10.41 11.82 -13.31
C ARG A 49 11.11 12.89 -14.15
N ALA A 50 10.74 14.15 -13.98
CA ALA A 50 11.41 15.27 -14.67
C ALA A 50 12.86 15.42 -14.23
N ALA A 51 13.13 15.31 -12.92
CA ALA A 51 14.50 15.37 -12.38
C ALA A 51 15.37 14.24 -12.92
N HIS A 52 14.87 12.99 -12.95
CA HIS A 52 15.58 11.87 -13.54
C HIS A 52 15.92 12.10 -15.01
N ALA A 53 14.96 12.55 -15.81
CA ALA A 53 15.20 12.84 -17.23
C ALA A 53 16.26 13.93 -17.43
N HIS A 54 16.20 14.99 -16.62
CA HIS A 54 17.18 16.07 -16.67
C HIS A 54 18.60 15.59 -16.30
N MET A 55 18.71 14.84 -15.20
CA MET A 55 20.00 14.30 -14.75
C MET A 55 20.58 13.31 -15.75
N LEU A 56 19.73 12.45 -16.34
CA LEU A 56 20.14 11.51 -17.38
C LEU A 56 20.69 12.22 -18.62
N ALA A 57 20.03 13.29 -19.06
CA ALA A 57 20.47 14.08 -20.21
C ALA A 57 21.83 14.77 -19.96
N ARG A 58 22.14 15.15 -18.73
CA ARG A 58 23.40 15.81 -18.37
C ARG A 58 24.55 14.84 -18.09
N ASN A 59 24.25 13.73 -17.46
CA ASN A 59 25.28 12.82 -16.89
C ASN A 59 25.43 11.52 -17.71
N GLY A 60 24.57 11.27 -18.69
CA GLY A 60 24.57 10.05 -19.52
C GLY A 60 24.10 8.77 -18.80
N ALA A 61 24.12 8.74 -17.46
CA ALA A 61 23.61 7.62 -16.65
C ALA A 61 23.16 8.16 -15.28
N THR A 62 21.96 7.80 -14.86
CA THR A 62 21.42 8.16 -13.55
C THR A 62 20.48 7.06 -13.07
N ARG A 63 20.75 6.50 -11.89
CA ARG A 63 19.87 5.48 -11.29
C ARG A 63 18.73 6.12 -10.56
N TRP A 64 17.57 5.47 -10.59
CA TRP A 64 16.38 5.92 -9.83
C TRP A 64 16.67 6.06 -8.33
N ALA A 65 17.43 5.14 -7.76
CA ALA A 65 17.80 5.20 -6.35
C ALA A 65 18.47 6.52 -5.96
N ASP A 66 19.30 7.08 -6.86
CA ASP A 66 20.01 8.33 -6.61
C ASP A 66 19.05 9.55 -6.67
N VAL A 67 18.02 9.47 -7.50
CA VAL A 67 17.01 10.54 -7.65
C VAL A 67 16.04 10.59 -6.47
N ILE A 68 15.66 9.42 -5.93
CA ILE A 68 14.66 9.33 -4.87
C ILE A 68 15.28 9.33 -3.46
N ALA A 69 16.60 9.35 -3.34
CA ALA A 69 17.28 9.31 -2.05
C ALA A 69 16.81 10.44 -1.12
N GLY A 70 16.35 10.09 0.07
CA GLY A 70 15.81 11.00 1.06
C GLY A 70 14.41 11.54 0.78
N LEU A 71 13.79 11.20 -0.36
CA LEU A 71 12.45 11.66 -0.74
C LEU A 71 11.38 10.58 -0.67
N ALA A 72 11.77 9.32 -0.63
CA ALA A 72 10.89 8.16 -0.58
C ALA A 72 10.97 7.39 0.75
N GLU A 73 11.38 8.07 1.81
CA GLU A 73 11.47 7.50 3.14
C GLU A 73 10.13 7.60 3.86
N PRO A 74 9.63 6.54 4.52
CA PRO A 74 8.43 6.63 5.34
C PRO A 74 8.64 7.52 6.57
N LEU A 75 7.56 8.07 7.09
CA LEU A 75 7.60 8.83 8.34
C LEU A 75 8.14 7.97 9.48
N ALA A 76 9.08 8.51 10.25
CA ALA A 76 9.54 7.88 11.47
C ALA A 76 8.34 7.61 12.41
N ASN A 77 8.32 6.41 13.05
CA ASN A 77 7.26 6.00 13.96
C ASN A 77 5.85 5.87 13.34
N SER A 78 5.75 5.83 12.01
CA SER A 78 4.46 5.65 11.32
C SER A 78 4.05 4.18 11.16
N ARG A 79 4.91 3.25 11.54
CA ARG A 79 4.67 1.81 11.42
C ARG A 79 3.38 1.38 12.10
N VAL A 80 2.60 0.61 11.39
CA VAL A 80 1.40 -0.10 11.87
C VAL A 80 1.58 -1.58 11.59
N ASP A 81 1.53 -2.38 12.64
CA ASP A 81 1.58 -3.84 12.53
C ASP A 81 0.17 -4.43 12.46
N PRO A 82 -0.03 -5.54 11.75
CA PRO A 82 -1.32 -6.23 11.73
C PRO A 82 -1.62 -6.87 13.09
N ASP A 83 -2.88 -6.83 13.48
CA ASP A 83 -3.43 -7.60 14.58
C ASP A 83 -3.76 -9.01 14.06
N PRO A 84 -3.18 -10.07 14.63
CA PRO A 84 -3.37 -11.45 14.13
C PRO A 84 -4.83 -11.93 14.18
N ASP A 85 -5.57 -11.55 15.22
CA ASP A 85 -6.96 -11.98 15.41
C ASP A 85 -7.87 -11.29 14.38
N ARG A 86 -7.66 -9.99 14.15
CA ARG A 86 -8.38 -9.24 13.13
C ARG A 86 -8.00 -9.72 11.72
N HIS A 87 -6.73 -10.03 11.48
CA HIS A 87 -6.31 -10.59 10.20
C HIS A 87 -7.01 -11.92 9.92
N SER A 88 -7.11 -12.81 10.91
CA SER A 88 -7.85 -14.07 10.77
C SER A 88 -9.31 -13.83 10.43
N LEU A 89 -9.98 -12.90 11.11
CA LEU A 89 -11.35 -12.51 10.81
C LEU A 89 -11.52 -12.01 9.37
N TYR A 90 -10.62 -11.15 8.91
CA TYR A 90 -10.66 -10.66 7.53
C TYR A 90 -10.42 -11.77 6.50
N CYS A 91 -9.57 -12.74 6.79
CA CYS A 91 -9.38 -13.91 5.93
C CYS A 91 -10.70 -14.72 5.78
N ASP A 92 -11.43 -14.91 6.86
CA ASP A 92 -12.73 -15.58 6.83
C ASP A 92 -13.76 -14.78 6.03
N MET A 93 -13.73 -13.44 6.11
CA MET A 93 -14.62 -12.56 5.38
C MET A 93 -14.38 -12.56 3.86
N VAL A 94 -13.22 -12.96 3.36
CA VAL A 94 -12.93 -13.00 1.91
C VAL A 94 -13.90 -13.91 1.17
N SER A 95 -14.23 -15.07 1.75
CA SER A 95 -15.18 -16.01 1.14
C SER A 95 -16.60 -15.45 1.06
N VAL A 96 -17.01 -14.72 2.10
CA VAL A 96 -18.32 -14.05 2.16
C VAL A 96 -18.36 -12.91 1.13
N TYR A 97 -17.30 -12.13 1.03
CA TYR A 97 -17.18 -11.08 0.03
C TYR A 97 -17.28 -11.64 -1.40
N ALA A 98 -16.56 -12.73 -1.68
CA ALA A 98 -16.61 -13.39 -2.99
C ALA A 98 -18.01 -13.90 -3.33
N ALA A 99 -18.76 -14.43 -2.35
CA ALA A 99 -20.13 -14.85 -2.54
C ALA A 99 -21.09 -13.67 -2.83
N CYS A 100 -20.90 -12.54 -2.12
CA CYS A 100 -21.65 -11.31 -2.36
C CYS A 100 -21.38 -10.75 -3.76
N GLU A 101 -20.12 -10.74 -4.19
CA GLU A 101 -19.72 -10.29 -5.52
C GLU A 101 -20.33 -11.19 -6.61
N ALA A 102 -20.25 -12.51 -6.44
CA ALA A 102 -20.84 -13.47 -7.37
C ALA A 102 -22.36 -13.27 -7.50
N HIS A 103 -23.05 -13.04 -6.39
CA HIS A 103 -24.47 -12.72 -6.41
C HIS A 103 -24.76 -11.42 -7.16
N ALA A 104 -24.04 -10.34 -6.84
CA ALA A 104 -24.22 -9.04 -7.49
C ALA A 104 -23.99 -9.09 -9.01
N LEU A 105 -23.12 -9.98 -9.47
CA LEU A 105 -22.86 -10.23 -10.89
C LEU A 105 -23.80 -11.26 -11.55
N GLY A 106 -24.81 -11.74 -10.81
CA GLY A 106 -25.73 -12.78 -11.32
C GLY A 106 -25.09 -14.16 -11.52
N ARG A 107 -23.95 -14.44 -10.84
CA ARG A 107 -23.15 -15.67 -10.99
C ARG A 107 -23.32 -16.64 -9.80
N GLY A 108 -24.10 -16.29 -8.79
CA GLY A 108 -24.29 -17.10 -7.59
C GLY A 108 -25.58 -16.76 -6.85
N PRO A 109 -25.99 -17.62 -5.88
CA PRO A 109 -27.17 -17.38 -5.04
C PRO A 109 -26.93 -16.19 -4.10
N ASP A 110 -28.01 -15.68 -3.49
CA ASP A 110 -27.92 -14.68 -2.44
C ASP A 110 -27.24 -15.29 -1.20
N PRO A 111 -26.08 -14.77 -0.76
CA PRO A 111 -25.35 -15.33 0.38
C PRO A 111 -26.05 -15.12 1.74
N ARG A 112 -27.18 -14.39 1.77
CA ARG A 112 -27.99 -14.18 2.98
C ARG A 112 -29.10 -15.23 3.15
N GLN A 113 -29.27 -16.12 2.18
CA GLN A 113 -30.19 -17.25 2.19
C GLN A 113 -29.43 -18.56 2.41
#